data_a1d412bc458f64af70a00f74ba9461fb
#
_entry.id   a1d412bc458f64af70a00f74ba9461fb
#
_cell.length_a   1.000
_cell.length_b   1.000
_cell.length_c   1.000
_cell.angle_alpha   90.00
_cell.angle_beta   90.00
_cell.angle_gamma   90.00
#
_symmetry.space_group_name_H-M   'P 1'
#
loop_
_entity.id
_entity.type
_entity.pdbx_description
1 polymer ?
#
loop_
_entity_poly.entity_id
_entity_poly.type
_entity_poly.pdbx_seq_one_letter_code
_entity_poly.pdbx_strand_id
1 'polypeptide(L)'
;MPPAVSLKTGLRSHIRSVRRAMTSVDRDASNNALISSFLDIVRITNPTTVAAYVPLPGEPGGAGFVGALAASVPTLLLPILLPSRDLDWAVFGGDLRPGPLGLREPAGRPLGPEAVSDVDLMIVPALAVSLDGVRLGQGGGSYDRVLPRVTAPTLVPLHPGELLACVPAEPHDRRVCGAVLAGPGGYESAHLHWTKGCSMPHHWHSIGLSANDGG
;
A
#
# COMPACT_ATOMS: atom_id res chain seq x y z
N MET A 1 9.73 -20.72 -21.55
CA MET A 1 9.71 -19.55 -20.61
C MET A 1 9.72 -20.09 -19.19
N PRO A 2 10.49 -19.47 -18.25
CA PRO A 2 10.41 -19.87 -16.85
C PRO A 2 8.98 -19.63 -16.31
N PRO A 3 8.51 -20.46 -15.36
CA PRO A 3 7.18 -20.30 -14.79
C PRO A 3 7.06 -18.96 -14.04
N ALA A 4 5.87 -18.36 -14.02
CA ALA A 4 5.60 -17.05 -13.42
C ALA A 4 6.07 -16.97 -11.94
N VAL A 5 5.97 -18.07 -11.20
CA VAL A 5 6.45 -18.18 -9.81
C VAL A 5 7.95 -17.92 -9.71
N SER A 6 8.77 -18.46 -10.62
CA SER A 6 10.23 -18.26 -10.64
C SER A 6 10.57 -16.79 -10.94
N LEU A 7 9.85 -16.16 -11.89
CA LEU A 7 10.02 -14.74 -12.23
C LEU A 7 9.64 -13.83 -11.06
N LYS A 8 8.51 -14.08 -10.39
CA LYS A 8 8.09 -13.33 -9.18
C LYS A 8 9.14 -13.45 -8.08
N THR A 9 9.74 -14.63 -7.88
CA THR A 9 10.76 -14.83 -6.85
C THR A 9 12.03 -14.04 -7.13
N GLY A 10 12.52 -14.05 -8.36
CA GLY A 10 13.67 -13.25 -8.78
C GLY A 10 13.42 -11.75 -8.61
N LEU A 11 12.24 -11.27 -9.03
CA LEU A 11 11.87 -9.87 -8.92
C LEU A 11 11.75 -9.42 -7.45
N ARG A 12 11.15 -10.24 -6.57
CA ARG A 12 11.11 -9.98 -5.12
C ARG A 12 12.52 -9.83 -4.53
N SER A 13 13.42 -10.73 -4.90
CA SER A 13 14.81 -10.70 -4.42
C SER A 13 15.52 -9.42 -4.87
N HIS A 14 15.35 -9.03 -6.14
CA HIS A 14 15.93 -7.82 -6.70
C HIS A 14 15.43 -6.58 -5.94
N ILE A 15 14.12 -6.38 -5.81
CA ILE A 15 13.58 -5.18 -5.15
C ILE A 15 13.96 -5.11 -3.67
N ARG A 16 13.96 -6.25 -2.95
CA ARG A 16 14.44 -6.28 -1.58
C ARG A 16 15.94 -5.89 -1.48
N SER A 17 16.75 -6.25 -2.48
CA SER A 17 18.16 -5.83 -2.55
C SER A 17 18.27 -4.33 -2.76
N VAL A 18 17.49 -3.75 -3.67
CA VAL A 18 17.44 -2.30 -3.90
C VAL A 18 17.01 -1.56 -2.62
N ARG A 19 15.93 -2.01 -1.97
CA ARG A 19 15.49 -1.41 -0.68
C ARG A 19 16.56 -1.45 0.40
N ARG A 20 17.33 -2.56 0.50
CA ARG A 20 18.45 -2.65 1.45
C ARG A 20 19.61 -1.71 1.13
N ALA A 21 19.81 -1.44 -0.15
CA ALA A 21 20.88 -0.53 -0.62
C ALA A 21 20.52 0.97 -0.48
N MET A 22 19.25 1.29 -0.25
CA MET A 22 18.85 2.69 0.00
C MET A 22 19.54 3.21 1.25
N THR A 23 20.10 4.44 1.16
CA THR A 23 20.61 5.13 2.34
C THR A 23 19.47 5.47 3.31
N SER A 24 19.78 5.71 4.58
CA SER A 24 18.78 6.18 5.54
C SER A 24 18.18 7.52 5.10
N VAL A 25 19.01 8.43 4.58
CA VAL A 25 18.58 9.77 4.11
C VAL A 25 17.58 9.63 2.96
N ASP A 26 17.88 8.82 1.93
CA ASP A 26 16.99 8.62 0.79
C ASP A 26 15.67 7.95 1.22
N ARG A 27 15.75 6.99 2.14
CA ARG A 27 14.58 6.30 2.65
C ARG A 27 13.68 7.23 3.46
N ASP A 28 14.25 8.06 4.33
CA ASP A 28 13.49 9.00 5.15
C ASP A 28 12.85 10.08 4.27
N ALA A 29 13.56 10.58 3.27
CA ALA A 29 13.02 11.53 2.30
C ALA A 29 11.86 10.91 1.50
N SER A 30 12.03 9.68 1.00
CA SER A 30 10.96 8.93 0.31
C SER A 30 9.73 8.72 1.23
N ASN A 31 9.95 8.31 2.48
CA ASN A 31 8.87 8.10 3.43
C ASN A 31 8.10 9.40 3.73
N ASN A 32 8.81 10.51 3.92
CA ASN A 32 8.20 11.81 4.19
C ASN A 32 7.36 12.30 3.01
N ALA A 33 7.85 12.15 1.77
CA ALA A 33 7.10 12.47 0.56
C ALA A 33 5.82 11.63 0.44
N LEU A 34 5.91 10.31 0.71
CA LEU A 34 4.76 9.41 0.70
C LEU A 34 3.74 9.78 1.77
N ILE A 35 4.18 10.06 3.00
CA ILE A 35 3.29 10.51 4.09
C ILE A 35 2.57 11.78 3.66
N SER A 36 3.29 12.80 3.19
CA SER A 36 2.69 14.06 2.73
C SER A 36 1.61 13.83 1.67
N SER A 37 1.89 13.02 0.66
CA SER A 37 0.94 12.73 -0.41
C SER A 37 -0.28 11.96 0.07
N PHE A 38 -0.13 10.99 0.99
CA PHE A 38 -1.29 10.31 1.56
C PHE A 38 -2.13 11.24 2.44
N LEU A 39 -1.51 12.17 3.16
CA LEU A 39 -2.25 13.20 3.92
C LEU A 39 -3.02 14.15 2.99
N ASP A 40 -2.46 14.52 1.84
CA ASP A 40 -3.16 15.29 0.82
C ASP A 40 -4.33 14.52 0.22
N ILE A 41 -4.14 13.23 -0.11
CA ILE A 41 -5.23 12.36 -0.57
C ILE A 41 -6.35 12.30 0.48
N VAL A 42 -6.02 12.03 1.74
CA VAL A 42 -6.99 11.99 2.85
C VAL A 42 -7.73 13.32 2.98
N ARG A 43 -7.00 14.45 2.96
CA ARG A 43 -7.60 15.78 3.07
C ARG A 43 -8.59 16.08 1.95
N ILE A 44 -8.27 15.66 0.70
CA ILE A 44 -9.11 15.95 -0.49
C ILE A 44 -10.29 14.98 -0.56
N THR A 45 -10.07 13.69 -0.25
CA THR A 45 -11.10 12.66 -0.36
C THR A 45 -11.97 12.53 0.89
N ASN A 46 -11.51 13.07 2.02
CA ASN A 46 -12.19 13.11 3.32
C ASN A 46 -12.79 11.75 3.73
N PRO A 47 -12.01 10.65 3.73
CA PRO A 47 -12.51 9.34 4.09
C PRO A 47 -12.82 9.28 5.59
N THR A 48 -13.92 8.60 5.95
CA THR A 48 -14.27 8.33 7.35
C THR A 48 -13.46 7.16 7.90
N THR A 49 -13.30 6.11 7.09
CA THR A 49 -12.59 4.88 7.49
C THR A 49 -11.51 4.54 6.46
N VAL A 50 -10.29 4.45 6.92
CA VAL A 50 -9.13 4.02 6.12
C VAL A 50 -8.60 2.69 6.67
N ALA A 51 -8.40 1.70 5.80
CA ALA A 51 -7.60 0.52 6.14
C ALA A 51 -6.18 0.72 5.62
N ALA A 52 -5.19 0.45 6.47
CA ALA A 52 -3.78 0.56 6.08
C ALA A 52 -2.97 -0.62 6.65
N TYR A 53 -1.69 -0.66 6.31
CA TYR A 53 -0.74 -1.62 6.87
C TYR A 53 0.21 -0.93 7.86
N VAL A 54 0.87 -1.72 8.69
CA VAL A 54 1.97 -1.25 9.53
C VAL A 54 3.28 -1.54 8.80
N PRO A 55 4.02 -0.51 8.36
CA PRO A 55 5.25 -0.71 7.60
C PRO A 55 6.31 -1.48 8.41
N LEU A 56 6.89 -2.50 7.79
CA LEU A 56 8.11 -3.15 8.28
C LEU A 56 9.34 -2.26 7.99
N PRO A 57 10.46 -2.48 8.68
CA PRO A 57 11.70 -1.75 8.40
C PRO A 57 12.08 -1.84 6.92
N GLY A 58 12.21 -0.71 6.25
CA GLY A 58 12.51 -0.61 4.81
C GLY A 58 11.28 -0.70 3.89
N GLU A 59 10.08 -0.83 4.40
CA GLU A 59 8.86 -0.66 3.59
C GLU A 59 8.48 0.81 3.45
N PRO A 60 7.82 1.19 2.33
CA PRO A 60 7.33 2.55 2.09
C PRO A 60 6.44 3.07 3.21
N GLY A 61 6.55 4.36 3.54
CA GLY A 61 5.82 5.00 4.63
C GLY A 61 6.58 5.06 5.95
N GLY A 62 7.42 4.06 6.26
CA GLY A 62 8.26 4.08 7.47
C GLY A 62 7.50 4.15 8.79
N ALA A 63 8.21 4.41 9.88
CA ALA A 63 7.65 4.37 11.24
C ALA A 63 6.59 5.44 11.53
N GLY A 64 6.63 6.58 10.83
CA GLY A 64 5.69 7.70 11.02
C GLY A 64 4.33 7.53 10.34
N PHE A 65 4.21 6.57 9.42
CA PHE A 65 3.05 6.45 8.53
C PHE A 65 1.73 6.21 9.26
N VAL A 66 1.72 5.23 10.16
CA VAL A 66 0.51 4.90 10.94
C VAL A 66 0.06 6.08 11.80
N GLY A 67 1.00 6.72 12.51
CA GLY A 67 0.68 7.89 13.35
C GLY A 67 0.14 9.07 12.56
N ALA A 68 0.72 9.35 11.38
CA ALA A 68 0.27 10.43 10.50
C ALA A 68 -1.16 10.17 9.97
N LEU A 69 -1.45 8.96 9.51
CA LEU A 69 -2.80 8.59 9.08
C LEU A 69 -3.80 8.65 10.22
N ALA A 70 -3.46 8.09 11.38
CA ALA A 70 -4.36 8.08 12.56
C ALA A 70 -4.73 9.49 13.05
N ALA A 71 -3.82 10.45 12.91
CA ALA A 71 -4.08 11.84 13.22
C ALA A 71 -4.98 12.56 12.20
N SER A 72 -5.20 11.96 11.03
CA SER A 72 -5.83 12.62 9.87
C SER A 72 -7.16 12.01 9.44
N VAL A 73 -7.54 10.84 9.99
CA VAL A 73 -8.80 10.16 9.67
C VAL A 73 -9.58 9.83 10.93
N PRO A 74 -10.92 9.84 10.88
CA PRO A 74 -11.76 9.47 12.04
C PRO A 74 -11.51 8.03 12.50
N THR A 75 -11.35 7.08 11.55
CA THR A 75 -11.13 5.66 11.86
C THR A 75 -10.01 5.10 11.00
N LEU A 76 -8.96 4.58 11.65
CA LEU A 76 -7.89 3.83 11.00
C LEU A 76 -7.96 2.36 11.40
N LEU A 77 -8.15 1.47 10.42
CA LEU A 77 -8.10 0.03 10.60
C LEU A 77 -6.70 -0.48 10.27
N LEU A 78 -6.14 -1.30 11.15
CA LEU A 78 -4.86 -1.98 10.93
C LEU A 78 -5.04 -3.50 10.98
N PRO A 79 -4.20 -4.26 10.24
CA PRO A 79 -4.36 -5.69 10.10
C PRO A 79 -3.84 -6.47 11.32
N ILE A 80 -4.50 -7.60 11.57
CA ILE A 80 -4.09 -8.66 12.49
C ILE A 80 -3.93 -9.93 11.65
N LEU A 81 -2.75 -10.54 11.63
CA LEU A 81 -2.48 -11.73 10.84
C LEU A 81 -3.08 -12.98 11.48
N LEU A 82 -4.01 -13.63 10.77
CA LEU A 82 -4.61 -14.88 11.19
C LEU A 82 -3.72 -16.10 10.84
N PRO A 83 -3.87 -17.25 11.55
CA PRO A 83 -3.17 -18.50 11.21
C PRO A 83 -3.43 -18.98 9.78
N SER A 84 -4.61 -18.69 9.21
CA SER A 84 -5.00 -18.96 7.82
C SER A 84 -4.25 -18.13 6.77
N ARG A 85 -3.42 -17.19 7.19
CA ARG A 85 -2.81 -16.13 6.36
C ARG A 85 -3.82 -15.11 5.83
N ASP A 86 -5.06 -15.14 6.28
CA ASP A 86 -6.00 -14.05 6.09
C ASP A 86 -5.72 -12.93 7.11
N LEU A 87 -6.35 -11.79 6.92
CA LEU A 87 -6.23 -10.66 7.84
C LEU A 87 -7.57 -10.40 8.52
N ASP A 88 -7.52 -10.29 9.83
CA ASP A 88 -8.52 -9.61 10.64
C ASP A 88 -8.13 -8.15 10.80
N TRP A 89 -8.99 -7.32 11.32
CA TRP A 89 -8.80 -5.88 11.43
C TRP A 89 -9.19 -5.38 12.81
N ALA A 90 -8.49 -4.35 13.28
CA ALA A 90 -8.91 -3.62 14.47
C ALA A 90 -8.68 -2.12 14.30
N VAL A 91 -9.46 -1.32 15.00
CA VAL A 91 -9.25 0.14 15.07
C VAL A 91 -7.94 0.40 15.80
N PHE A 92 -7.13 1.26 15.21
CA PHE A 92 -5.90 1.72 15.83
C PHE A 92 -6.21 2.73 16.93
N GLY A 93 -5.92 2.37 18.17
CA GLY A 93 -6.13 3.19 19.36
C GLY A 93 -4.87 3.86 19.92
N GLY A 94 -3.80 3.92 19.12
CA GLY A 94 -2.51 4.51 19.54
C GLY A 94 -1.40 3.49 19.79
N ASP A 95 -1.75 2.26 20.18
CA ASP A 95 -0.78 1.23 20.55
C ASP A 95 -0.68 0.08 19.55
N LEU A 96 0.55 -0.36 19.31
CA LEU A 96 0.87 -1.56 18.55
C LEU A 96 1.56 -2.57 19.46
N ARG A 97 1.15 -3.83 19.35
CA ARG A 97 1.77 -4.98 20.03
C ARG A 97 2.58 -5.84 19.05
N PRO A 98 3.56 -6.62 19.52
CA PRO A 98 4.21 -7.63 18.70
C PRO A 98 3.20 -8.66 18.18
N GLY A 99 3.26 -8.94 16.88
CA GLY A 99 2.49 -9.96 16.20
C GLY A 99 3.38 -11.06 15.58
N PRO A 100 2.77 -12.03 14.88
CA PRO A 100 3.52 -13.09 14.19
C PRO A 100 4.49 -12.55 13.14
N LEU A 101 5.55 -13.30 12.85
CA LEU A 101 6.52 -13.01 11.77
C LEU A 101 7.22 -11.64 11.88
N GLY A 102 7.34 -11.09 13.08
CA GLY A 102 7.91 -9.76 13.29
C GLY A 102 7.01 -8.59 12.92
N LEU A 103 5.73 -8.87 12.63
CA LEU A 103 4.73 -7.83 12.41
C LEU A 103 4.42 -7.09 13.72
N ARG A 104 3.87 -5.90 13.58
CA ARG A 104 3.22 -5.17 14.67
C ARG A 104 1.74 -5.06 14.36
N GLU A 105 0.91 -5.32 15.35
CA GLU A 105 -0.55 -5.38 15.23
C GLU A 105 -1.21 -4.40 16.17
N PRO A 106 -2.40 -3.85 15.82
CA PRO A 106 -3.16 -3.00 16.73
C PRO A 106 -3.57 -3.79 18.00
N ALA A 107 -3.56 -3.11 19.13
CA ALA A 107 -4.00 -3.70 20.41
C ALA A 107 -5.54 -3.73 20.55
N GLY A 108 -6.28 -3.12 19.62
CA GLY A 108 -7.74 -3.04 19.61
C GLY A 108 -8.42 -4.41 19.48
N ARG A 109 -9.74 -4.41 19.74
CA ARG A 109 -10.59 -5.61 19.56
C ARG A 109 -10.67 -5.99 18.07
N PRO A 110 -10.47 -7.27 17.71
CA PRO A 110 -10.70 -7.76 16.36
C PRO A 110 -12.15 -7.55 15.91
N LEU A 111 -12.32 -7.08 14.67
CA LEU A 111 -13.61 -6.76 14.04
C LEU A 111 -14.07 -7.82 13.04
N GLY A 112 -13.20 -8.74 12.69
CA GLY A 112 -13.43 -9.75 11.67
C GLY A 112 -12.82 -9.37 10.29
N PRO A 113 -12.57 -10.39 9.43
CA PRO A 113 -11.99 -10.18 8.09
C PRO A 113 -12.84 -9.30 7.17
N GLU A 114 -14.17 -9.26 7.39
CA GLU A 114 -15.12 -8.49 6.57
C GLU A 114 -15.14 -6.99 6.91
N ALA A 115 -14.45 -6.55 7.96
CA ALA A 115 -14.42 -5.14 8.36
C ALA A 115 -13.86 -4.18 7.30
N VAL A 116 -13.18 -4.71 6.28
CA VAL A 116 -12.66 -3.92 5.14
C VAL A 116 -13.67 -3.72 4.01
N SER A 117 -14.84 -4.33 4.05
CA SER A 117 -15.88 -4.15 3.02
C SER A 117 -16.42 -2.72 2.98
N ASP A 118 -16.41 -2.05 4.13
CA ASP A 118 -17.03 -0.73 4.33
C ASP A 118 -16.02 0.41 4.51
N VAL A 119 -14.75 0.19 4.15
CA VAL A 119 -13.75 1.26 4.17
C VAL A 119 -13.90 2.19 2.97
N ASP A 120 -13.50 3.46 3.13
CA ASP A 120 -13.53 4.47 2.06
C ASP A 120 -12.24 4.49 1.24
N LEU A 121 -11.15 4.01 1.82
CA LEU A 121 -9.83 3.90 1.20
C LEU A 121 -9.05 2.74 1.81
N MET A 122 -8.37 1.97 0.97
CA MET A 122 -7.44 0.94 1.43
C MET A 122 -6.03 1.21 0.94
N ILE A 123 -5.05 1.21 1.85
CA ILE A 123 -3.64 1.36 1.55
C ILE A 123 -2.96 0.00 1.71
N VAL A 124 -2.42 -0.53 0.60
CA VAL A 124 -1.96 -1.92 0.48
C VAL A 124 -0.44 -1.96 0.33
N PRO A 125 0.29 -2.80 1.07
CA PRO A 125 1.73 -2.95 0.88
C PRO A 125 2.04 -3.74 -0.39
N ALA A 126 3.15 -3.36 -1.05
CA ALA A 126 3.74 -4.12 -2.14
C ALA A 126 5.26 -3.96 -2.20
N LEU A 127 5.91 -4.82 -2.96
CA LEU A 127 7.28 -4.64 -3.42
C LEU A 127 7.33 -3.85 -4.72
N ALA A 128 6.34 -4.05 -5.60
CA ALA A 128 6.19 -3.30 -6.84
C ALA A 128 4.74 -3.34 -7.31
N VAL A 129 4.41 -2.43 -8.22
CA VAL A 129 3.13 -2.43 -8.97
C VAL A 129 3.46 -2.23 -10.44
N SER A 130 2.73 -2.88 -11.34
CA SER A 130 2.81 -2.62 -12.77
C SER A 130 1.89 -1.48 -13.20
N LEU A 131 2.13 -0.90 -14.37
CA LEU A 131 1.30 0.17 -14.93
C LEU A 131 -0.18 -0.21 -15.09
N ASP A 132 -0.47 -1.51 -15.19
CA ASP A 132 -1.81 -2.06 -15.26
C ASP A 132 -2.37 -2.55 -13.92
N GLY A 133 -1.69 -2.23 -12.80
CA GLY A 133 -2.18 -2.47 -11.44
C GLY A 133 -1.88 -3.85 -10.84
N VAL A 134 -1.11 -4.69 -11.50
CA VAL A 134 -0.69 -5.97 -10.90
C VAL A 134 0.31 -5.71 -9.78
N ARG A 135 -0.01 -6.18 -8.58
CA ARG A 135 0.78 -5.99 -7.37
C ARG A 135 1.74 -7.17 -7.13
N LEU A 136 3.00 -6.88 -6.88
CA LEU A 136 3.97 -7.85 -6.37
C LEU A 136 4.03 -7.78 -4.84
N GLY A 137 3.34 -8.69 -4.17
CA GLY A 137 3.42 -8.82 -2.71
C GLY A 137 4.64 -9.59 -2.23
N GLN A 138 4.80 -9.69 -0.91
CA GLN A 138 5.89 -10.42 -0.24
C GLN A 138 5.85 -11.94 -0.45
N GLY A 139 4.74 -12.49 -0.95
CA GLY A 139 4.55 -13.93 -1.20
C GLY A 139 3.72 -14.66 -0.14
N GLY A 140 3.18 -13.96 0.85
CA GLY A 140 2.32 -14.55 1.89
C GLY A 140 0.86 -14.79 1.46
N GLY A 141 0.39 -14.10 0.41
CA GLY A 141 -0.97 -14.23 -0.12
C GLY A 141 -2.06 -13.59 0.73
N SER A 142 -1.74 -12.90 1.82
CA SER A 142 -2.74 -12.31 2.73
C SER A 142 -3.61 -11.27 2.02
N TYR A 143 -3.00 -10.32 1.31
CA TYR A 143 -3.76 -9.30 0.59
C TYR A 143 -4.51 -9.83 -0.64
N ASP A 144 -4.10 -10.96 -1.21
CA ASP A 144 -4.86 -11.61 -2.31
C ASP A 144 -6.18 -12.21 -1.79
N ARG A 145 -6.24 -12.53 -0.48
CA ARG A 145 -7.48 -12.93 0.22
C ARG A 145 -8.34 -11.75 0.62
N VAL A 146 -7.73 -10.63 0.98
CA VAL A 146 -8.42 -9.41 1.43
C VAL A 146 -9.06 -8.65 0.27
N LEU A 147 -8.31 -8.40 -0.81
CA LEU A 147 -8.73 -7.54 -1.91
C LEU A 147 -10.09 -7.91 -2.57
N PRO A 148 -10.51 -9.18 -2.66
CA PRO A 148 -11.84 -9.52 -3.15
C PRO A 148 -13.01 -8.94 -2.33
N ARG A 149 -12.78 -8.60 -1.06
CA ARG A 149 -13.78 -8.01 -0.15
C ARG A 149 -13.82 -6.49 -0.19
N VAL A 150 -12.82 -5.86 -0.81
CA VAL A 150 -12.65 -4.41 -0.81
C VAL A 150 -13.28 -3.82 -2.07
N THR A 151 -14.25 -2.91 -1.88
CA THR A 151 -14.87 -2.15 -2.98
C THR A 151 -14.29 -0.75 -3.11
N ALA A 152 -13.66 -0.26 -2.04
CA ALA A 152 -13.01 1.05 -2.00
C ALA A 152 -11.78 1.14 -2.91
N PRO A 153 -11.37 2.35 -3.31
CA PRO A 153 -10.08 2.56 -3.96
C PRO A 153 -8.93 1.95 -3.17
N THR A 154 -8.04 1.26 -3.88
CA THR A 154 -6.86 0.62 -3.30
C THR A 154 -5.60 1.30 -3.81
N LEU A 155 -4.80 1.87 -2.92
CA LEU A 155 -3.56 2.57 -3.24
C LEU A 155 -2.35 1.86 -2.62
N VAL A 156 -1.23 1.90 -3.33
CA VAL A 156 0.04 1.30 -2.90
C VAL A 156 1.11 2.36 -2.81
N PRO A 157 1.73 2.59 -1.64
CA PRO A 157 2.93 3.41 -1.55
C PRO A 157 4.14 2.66 -2.10
N LEU A 158 4.95 3.34 -2.91
CA LEU A 158 6.14 2.78 -3.54
C LEU A 158 7.35 3.69 -3.37
N HIS A 159 8.51 3.09 -3.14
CA HIS A 159 9.78 3.78 -3.30
C HIS A 159 10.10 4.01 -4.79
N PRO A 160 11.05 4.93 -5.12
CA PRO A 160 11.48 5.15 -6.50
C PRO A 160 11.92 3.85 -7.19
N GLY A 161 11.49 3.66 -8.44
CA GLY A 161 11.83 2.46 -9.24
C GLY A 161 10.96 1.23 -8.98
N GLU A 162 9.94 1.29 -8.12
CA GLU A 162 9.05 0.17 -7.82
C GLU A 162 7.75 0.16 -8.64
N LEU A 163 7.49 1.19 -9.46
CA LEU A 163 6.50 1.14 -10.52
C LEU A 163 7.15 0.56 -11.77
N LEU A 164 6.63 -0.56 -12.26
CA LEU A 164 7.23 -1.34 -13.34
C LEU A 164 6.32 -1.37 -14.56
N ALA A 165 6.90 -1.54 -15.76
CA ALA A 165 6.12 -1.73 -16.98
C ALA A 165 5.23 -2.97 -16.89
N CYS A 166 5.72 -4.06 -16.28
CA CYS A 166 4.95 -5.26 -16.05
C CYS A 166 5.40 -6.00 -14.79
N VAL A 167 4.47 -6.71 -14.17
CA VAL A 167 4.71 -7.70 -13.10
C VAL A 167 4.09 -9.01 -13.58
N PRO A 168 4.79 -10.16 -13.44
CA PRO A 168 4.21 -11.45 -13.78
C PRO A 168 2.91 -11.67 -13.01
N ALA A 169 1.80 -11.89 -13.71
CA ALA A 169 0.48 -12.06 -13.14
C ALA A 169 0.01 -13.51 -13.20
N GLU A 170 -0.81 -13.89 -12.23
CA GLU A 170 -1.53 -15.16 -12.17
C GLU A 170 -3.04 -14.86 -12.13
N PRO A 171 -3.91 -15.80 -12.52
CA PRO A 171 -5.35 -15.54 -12.62
C PRO A 171 -6.02 -15.07 -11.33
N HIS A 172 -5.42 -15.39 -10.17
CA HIS A 172 -5.93 -15.01 -8.86
C HIS A 172 -5.40 -13.66 -8.34
N ASP A 173 -4.39 -13.06 -9.01
CA ASP A 173 -3.85 -11.77 -8.60
C ASP A 173 -4.91 -10.67 -8.78
N ARG A 174 -5.14 -9.90 -7.73
CA ARG A 174 -6.03 -8.74 -7.76
C ARG A 174 -5.26 -7.48 -8.06
N ARG A 175 -5.81 -6.66 -8.95
CA ARG A 175 -5.24 -5.37 -9.32
C ARG A 175 -5.55 -4.34 -8.25
N VAL A 176 -4.65 -3.39 -8.08
CA VAL A 176 -4.85 -2.20 -7.26
C VAL A 176 -5.24 -1.02 -8.14
N CYS A 177 -5.90 -0.02 -7.56
CA CYS A 177 -6.40 1.14 -8.30
C CYS A 177 -5.31 2.17 -8.59
N GLY A 178 -4.30 2.26 -7.75
CA GLY A 178 -3.23 3.23 -7.98
C GLY A 178 -1.98 2.98 -7.15
N ALA A 179 -0.91 3.62 -7.57
CA ALA A 179 0.36 3.66 -6.84
C ALA A 179 0.74 5.11 -6.54
N VAL A 180 1.14 5.37 -5.30
CA VAL A 180 1.71 6.65 -4.86
C VAL A 180 3.22 6.48 -4.81
N LEU A 181 3.92 7.24 -5.68
CA LEU A 181 5.36 7.13 -5.84
C LEU A 181 6.05 8.33 -5.22
N ALA A 182 7.07 8.09 -4.42
CA ALA A 182 8.04 9.14 -4.10
C ALA A 182 8.79 9.55 -5.36
N GLY A 183 8.88 10.86 -5.64
CA GLY A 183 9.47 11.38 -6.87
C GLY A 183 10.96 11.08 -7.02
N PRO A 184 11.48 10.98 -8.25
CA PRO A 184 12.92 10.88 -8.50
C PRO A 184 13.62 12.22 -8.28
N GLY A 185 14.72 12.20 -7.58
CA GLY A 185 15.69 13.30 -7.58
C GLY A 185 15.47 14.42 -6.59
N GLY A 186 14.71 14.22 -5.57
CA GLY A 186 14.53 15.23 -4.52
C GLY A 186 13.23 15.12 -3.79
N TYR A 187 12.72 13.96 -3.62
CA TYR A 187 11.70 13.57 -2.62
C TYR A 187 10.74 14.69 -2.12
N GLU A 188 10.59 15.78 -2.87
CA GLU A 188 9.79 16.94 -2.49
C GLU A 188 8.30 16.73 -2.79
N SER A 189 7.99 15.76 -3.66
CA SER A 189 6.61 15.40 -3.99
C SER A 189 6.50 13.91 -4.35
N ALA A 190 5.39 13.28 -3.99
CA ALA A 190 5.02 11.99 -4.53
C ALA A 190 3.91 12.16 -5.59
N HIS A 191 3.84 11.23 -6.54
CA HIS A 191 2.87 11.26 -7.63
C HIS A 191 1.92 10.07 -7.51
N LEU A 192 0.63 10.30 -7.74
CA LEU A 192 -0.36 9.24 -7.87
C LEU A 192 -0.39 8.74 -9.32
N HIS A 193 -0.09 7.47 -9.54
CA HIS A 193 -0.33 6.77 -10.79
C HIS A 193 -1.61 5.94 -10.67
N TRP A 194 -2.66 6.30 -11.45
CA TRP A 194 -3.90 5.53 -11.50
C TRP A 194 -3.80 4.42 -12.53
N THR A 195 -4.16 3.19 -12.15
CA THR A 195 -3.96 2.02 -13.01
C THR A 195 -5.09 1.86 -14.02
N LYS A 196 -4.79 1.33 -15.21
CA LYS A 196 -5.80 1.07 -16.25
C LYS A 196 -6.83 0.05 -15.74
N GLY A 197 -8.12 0.36 -15.95
CA GLY A 197 -9.23 -0.54 -15.61
C GLY A 197 -9.82 -0.38 -14.21
N CYS A 198 -9.32 0.56 -13.40
CA CYS A 198 -9.97 0.95 -12.16
C CYS A 198 -10.64 2.31 -12.36
N SER A 199 -11.95 2.40 -12.08
CA SER A 199 -12.67 3.68 -12.18
C SER A 199 -12.26 4.59 -11.04
N MET A 200 -11.74 5.77 -11.37
CA MET A 200 -11.45 6.80 -10.38
C MET A 200 -12.78 7.38 -9.87
N PRO A 201 -13.01 7.46 -8.55
CA PRO A 201 -14.19 8.11 -8.01
C PRO A 201 -14.29 9.57 -8.53
N HIS A 202 -15.49 10.02 -8.91
CA HIS A 202 -15.68 11.34 -9.53
C HIS A 202 -15.11 12.50 -8.70
N HIS A 203 -15.19 12.43 -7.37
CA HIS A 203 -14.64 13.44 -6.47
C HIS A 203 -13.10 13.43 -6.36
N TRP A 204 -12.42 12.44 -6.95
CA TRP A 204 -10.96 12.34 -6.96
C TRP A 204 -10.31 13.03 -8.17
N HIS A 205 -11.08 13.42 -9.19
CA HIS A 205 -10.55 14.13 -10.37
C HIS A 205 -9.97 15.51 -10.05
N SER A 206 -10.34 16.11 -8.91
CA SER A 206 -9.79 17.38 -8.42
C SER A 206 -8.45 17.25 -7.68
N ILE A 207 -7.96 16.03 -7.47
CA ILE A 207 -6.62 15.81 -6.97
C ILE A 207 -5.69 16.16 -8.13
N GLY A 208 -5.04 17.33 -8.10
CA GLY A 208 -4.06 17.78 -9.09
C GLY A 208 -2.75 16.96 -9.14
N LEU A 209 -2.81 15.72 -8.74
CA LEU A 209 -1.84 14.68 -8.95
C LEU A 209 -2.03 14.24 -10.41
N SER A 210 -1.12 14.64 -11.31
CA SER A 210 -1.19 14.34 -12.73
C SER A 210 -1.48 12.86 -12.96
N ALA A 211 -2.74 12.54 -13.33
CA ALA A 211 -3.02 11.29 -13.97
C ALA A 211 -2.22 11.31 -15.27
N ASN A 212 -1.12 10.57 -15.33
CA ASN A 212 -0.41 10.37 -16.57
C ASN A 212 -1.31 9.47 -17.44
N ASP A 213 -2.22 10.08 -18.18
CA ASP A 213 -2.92 9.44 -19.30
C ASP A 213 -1.84 9.14 -20.34
N GLY A 214 -1.21 7.97 -20.18
CA GLY A 214 -0.26 7.46 -21.16
C GLY A 214 -1.00 7.23 -22.47
N GLY A 215 -0.80 8.18 -23.44
CA GLY A 215 -1.16 8.01 -24.82
C GLY A 215 -0.38 6.86 -25.47
#